data_57ba10476717889c12b9b58681a18296
#
_entry.id   57ba10476717889c12b9b58681a18296
#
_cell.length_a   1.000
_cell.length_b   1.000
_cell.length_c   1.000
_cell.angle_alpha   90.00
_cell.angle_beta   90.00
_cell.angle_gamma   90.00
#
_symmetry.space_group_name_H-M   'P 1'
#
loop_
_entity.id
_entity.type
_entity.pdbx_description
1 polymer ?
#
loop_
_entity_poly.entity_id
_entity_poly.type
_entity_poly.pdbx_seq_one_letter_code
_entity_poly.pdbx_strand_id
1 'polypeptide(L)'
;VEDLGIEVLNIMASPLAGSLSILNKTQKIAGCVLANIGSETVSLVVFENNMPISLEVFPIGGTDITNDIALGLKIPIEEAENIKINNQHEIDYPKKRLEEIIIARLSDIFDLIESHLKKLGRSGLLPAGIILTGGTSGVSTIEDLAKATLKLPSKVGSMNFVTNMKNCQIKDSSWSVAYGLGIWGLSNGEDVPFNGSVNSPR
;
A
#
# COMPACT_ATOMS: atom_id res chain seq x y z
N VAL A 1 -22.35 8.69 -1.66
CA VAL A 1 -22.53 8.82 -0.22
C VAL A 1 -23.69 9.77 0.06
N GLU A 2 -23.68 10.98 -0.48
CA GLU A 2 -24.77 11.97 -0.31
C GLU A 2 -26.13 11.45 -0.81
N ASP A 3 -26.16 10.68 -1.90
CA ASP A 3 -27.36 10.02 -2.43
C ASP A 3 -28.01 9.05 -1.41
N LEU A 4 -27.27 8.62 -0.40
CA LEU A 4 -27.73 7.78 0.72
C LEU A 4 -28.16 8.61 1.94
N GLY A 5 -28.19 9.93 1.84
CA GLY A 5 -28.56 10.84 2.92
C GLY A 5 -27.47 10.98 4.00
N ILE A 6 -26.22 10.66 3.67
CA ILE A 6 -25.06 10.79 4.57
C ILE A 6 -24.29 12.04 4.19
N GLU A 7 -24.13 12.96 5.15
CA GLU A 7 -23.35 14.18 4.95
C GLU A 7 -21.85 13.87 4.88
N VAL A 8 -21.17 14.41 3.86
CA VAL A 8 -19.71 14.31 3.70
C VAL A 8 -19.07 15.52 4.37
N LEU A 9 -18.50 15.34 5.54
CA LEU A 9 -17.85 16.42 6.28
C LEU A 9 -16.48 16.78 5.69
N ASN A 10 -15.69 15.77 5.32
CA ASN A 10 -14.33 15.95 4.81
C ASN A 10 -13.93 14.84 3.84
N ILE A 11 -12.90 15.11 3.03
CA ILE A 11 -12.32 14.16 2.09
C ILE A 11 -10.82 14.07 2.34
N MET A 12 -10.28 12.83 2.36
CA MET A 12 -8.85 12.58 2.51
C MET A 12 -8.35 11.63 1.43
N ALA A 13 -7.16 11.87 0.89
CA ALA A 13 -6.52 10.94 -0.04
C ALA A 13 -6.20 9.59 0.65
N SER A 14 -6.50 8.48 -0.02
CA SER A 14 -6.36 7.13 0.54
C SER A 14 -4.95 6.80 1.07
N PRO A 15 -3.82 7.18 0.41
CA PRO A 15 -2.50 6.90 0.97
C PRO A 15 -2.21 7.71 2.24
N LEU A 16 -2.77 8.91 2.39
CA LEU A 16 -2.67 9.67 3.64
C LEU A 16 -3.44 8.98 4.76
N ALA A 17 -4.68 8.56 4.50
CA ALA A 17 -5.47 7.81 5.47
C ALA A 17 -4.73 6.53 5.92
N GLY A 18 -4.26 5.71 4.97
CA GLY A 18 -3.46 4.51 5.27
C GLY A 18 -2.21 4.79 6.11
N SER A 19 -1.59 5.96 5.91
CA SER A 19 -0.41 6.35 6.68
C SER A 19 -0.69 6.59 8.17
N LEU A 20 -1.93 6.90 8.55
CA LEU A 20 -2.31 7.10 9.95
C LEU A 20 -2.38 5.78 10.72
N SER A 21 -2.72 4.69 10.04
CA SER A 21 -2.87 3.36 10.64
C SER A 21 -1.58 2.54 10.61
N ILE A 22 -0.68 2.79 9.65
CA ILE A 22 0.50 1.94 9.37
C ILE A 22 1.81 2.58 9.83
N LEU A 23 1.99 3.90 9.60
CA LEU A 23 3.27 4.57 9.85
C LEU A 23 3.31 5.18 11.24
N ASN A 24 4.44 5.00 11.92
CA ASN A 24 4.72 5.75 13.14
C ASN A 24 5.43 7.09 12.84
N LYS A 25 5.44 7.97 13.85
CA LYS A 25 6.04 9.31 13.73
C LYS A 25 7.53 9.26 13.39
N THR A 26 8.27 8.31 13.95
CA THR A 26 9.71 8.16 13.71
C THR A 26 10.00 7.85 12.25
N GLN A 27 9.21 6.96 11.62
CA GLN A 27 9.34 6.64 10.20
C GLN A 27 9.04 7.86 9.31
N LYS A 28 7.98 8.61 9.62
CA LYS A 28 7.60 9.83 8.88
C LYS A 28 8.68 10.93 9.00
N ILE A 29 9.32 11.05 10.16
CA ILE A 29 10.42 12.01 10.36
C ILE A 29 11.67 11.58 9.60
N ALA A 30 12.06 10.31 9.71
CA ALA A 30 13.28 9.78 9.10
C ALA A 30 13.24 9.77 7.57
N GLY A 31 12.06 9.76 6.99
CA GLY A 31 11.83 9.62 5.54
C GLY A 31 11.46 8.19 5.16
N CYS A 32 10.26 8.04 4.62
CA CYS A 32 9.73 6.75 4.16
C CYS A 32 8.74 6.92 3.00
N VAL A 33 8.48 5.83 2.29
CA VAL A 33 7.37 5.71 1.36
C VAL A 33 6.41 4.64 1.85
N LEU A 34 5.12 4.94 1.90
CA LEU A 34 4.04 3.97 2.06
C LEU A 34 3.48 3.65 0.68
N ALA A 35 3.46 2.38 0.32
CA ALA A 35 2.88 1.88 -0.91
C ALA A 35 1.69 0.97 -0.59
N ASN A 36 0.48 1.40 -0.95
CA ASN A 36 -0.72 0.59 -0.87
C ASN A 36 -0.98 -0.07 -2.22
N ILE A 37 -0.69 -1.37 -2.31
CA ILE A 37 -0.86 -2.18 -3.51
C ILE A 37 -2.22 -2.86 -3.44
N GLY A 38 -3.21 -2.21 -4.05
CA GLY A 38 -4.59 -2.67 -4.13
C GLY A 38 -4.83 -3.65 -5.28
N SER A 39 -6.10 -3.89 -5.61
CA SER A 39 -6.50 -4.73 -6.74
C SER A 39 -6.21 -4.08 -8.08
N GLU A 40 -6.57 -2.82 -8.27
CA GLU A 40 -6.49 -2.10 -9.56
C GLU A 40 -5.49 -0.95 -9.54
N THR A 41 -5.07 -0.50 -8.35
CA THR A 41 -4.19 0.66 -8.22
C THR A 41 -3.11 0.43 -7.18
N VAL A 42 -1.96 1.07 -7.42
CA VAL A 42 -0.92 1.31 -6.41
C VAL A 42 -0.94 2.77 -6.04
N SER A 43 -1.22 3.08 -4.79
CA SER A 43 -1.20 4.45 -4.29
C SER A 43 -0.04 4.66 -3.31
N LEU A 44 0.68 5.77 -3.49
CA LEU A 44 1.89 6.11 -2.74
C LEU A 44 1.72 7.39 -1.94
N VAL A 45 2.39 7.45 -0.80
CA VAL A 45 2.74 8.70 -0.12
C VAL A 45 4.19 8.64 0.35
N VAL A 46 4.94 9.68 0.05
CA VAL A 46 6.33 9.85 0.50
C VAL A 46 6.36 10.87 1.63
N PHE A 47 6.96 10.50 2.76
CA PHE A 47 7.15 11.36 3.92
C PHE A 47 8.60 11.74 4.13
N GLU A 48 8.82 12.98 4.55
CA GLU A 48 10.09 13.50 5.03
C GLU A 48 9.83 14.55 6.11
N ASN A 49 10.57 14.53 7.22
CA ASN A 49 10.37 15.46 8.35
C ASN A 49 8.92 15.51 8.87
N ASN A 50 8.24 14.37 8.89
CA ASN A 50 6.83 14.22 9.27
C ASN A 50 5.83 14.91 8.32
N MET A 51 6.25 15.36 7.16
CA MET A 51 5.40 15.99 6.14
C MET A 51 5.28 15.09 4.91
N PRO A 52 4.09 14.96 4.31
CA PRO A 52 3.94 14.31 3.01
C PRO A 52 4.50 15.23 1.92
N ILE A 53 5.53 14.76 1.23
CA ILE A 53 6.19 15.53 0.15
C ILE A 53 5.70 15.13 -1.23
N SER A 54 5.05 13.98 -1.37
CA SER A 54 4.47 13.52 -2.63
C SER A 54 3.35 12.52 -2.41
N LEU A 55 2.38 12.55 -3.31
CA LEU A 55 1.29 11.58 -3.48
C LEU A 55 1.25 11.16 -4.93
N GLU A 56 1.12 9.86 -5.22
CA GLU A 56 1.01 9.34 -6.57
C GLU A 56 0.07 8.13 -6.59
N VAL A 57 -0.61 7.91 -7.73
CA VAL A 57 -1.45 6.73 -7.96
C VAL A 57 -1.15 6.18 -9.34
N PHE A 58 -0.78 4.91 -9.40
CA PHE A 58 -0.56 4.18 -10.64
C PHE A 58 -1.76 3.25 -10.92
N PRO A 59 -2.25 3.21 -12.17
CA PRO A 59 -3.35 2.32 -12.58
C PRO A 59 -2.81 0.90 -12.87
N ILE A 60 -2.25 0.26 -11.85
CA ILE A 60 -1.71 -1.10 -11.88
C ILE A 60 -1.90 -1.72 -10.50
N GLY A 61 -2.20 -3.02 -10.40
CA GLY A 61 -2.42 -3.66 -9.11
C GLY A 61 -2.48 -5.18 -9.15
N GLY A 62 -3.12 -5.76 -8.14
CA GLY A 62 -3.23 -7.20 -7.98
C GLY A 62 -4.03 -7.90 -9.08
N THR A 63 -4.96 -7.21 -9.72
CA THR A 63 -5.75 -7.74 -10.86
C THR A 63 -4.85 -7.98 -12.08
N ASP A 64 -3.84 -7.13 -12.30
CA ASP A 64 -2.89 -7.34 -13.39
C ASP A 64 -2.08 -8.62 -13.17
N ILE A 65 -1.70 -8.92 -11.92
CA ILE A 65 -1.05 -10.19 -11.56
C ILE A 65 -1.97 -11.37 -11.88
N THR A 66 -3.26 -11.28 -11.53
CA THR A 66 -4.26 -12.32 -11.81
C THR A 66 -4.41 -12.56 -13.31
N ASN A 67 -4.50 -11.50 -14.09
CA ASN A 67 -4.60 -11.55 -15.54
C ASN A 67 -3.35 -12.22 -16.16
N ASP A 68 -2.15 -11.88 -15.69
CA ASP A 68 -0.90 -12.49 -16.15
C ASP A 68 -0.83 -13.97 -15.81
N ILE A 69 -1.28 -14.37 -14.61
CA ILE A 69 -1.37 -15.78 -14.22
C ILE A 69 -2.35 -16.53 -15.14
N ALA A 70 -3.54 -15.98 -15.37
CA ALA A 70 -4.55 -16.58 -16.23
C ALA A 70 -4.01 -16.80 -17.65
N LEU A 71 -3.35 -15.80 -18.23
CA LEU A 71 -2.74 -15.86 -19.54
C LEU A 71 -1.54 -16.82 -19.58
N GLY A 72 -0.65 -16.72 -18.61
CA GLY A 72 0.61 -17.48 -18.57
C GLY A 72 0.42 -18.98 -18.30
N LEU A 73 -0.60 -19.35 -17.52
CA LEU A 73 -0.97 -20.73 -17.23
C LEU A 73 -2.13 -21.24 -18.11
N LYS A 74 -2.79 -20.36 -18.89
CA LYS A 74 -3.95 -20.66 -19.74
C LYS A 74 -5.13 -21.24 -18.94
N ILE A 75 -5.47 -20.61 -17.83
CA ILE A 75 -6.55 -20.99 -16.92
C ILE A 75 -7.58 -19.85 -16.81
N PRO A 76 -8.82 -20.11 -16.33
CA PRO A 76 -9.81 -19.07 -16.06
C PRO A 76 -9.31 -18.06 -15.01
N ILE A 77 -9.82 -16.81 -15.09
CA ILE A 77 -9.43 -15.73 -14.18
C ILE A 77 -9.77 -16.05 -12.73
N GLU A 78 -10.92 -16.66 -12.46
CA GLU A 78 -11.36 -17.07 -11.13
C GLU A 78 -10.38 -18.08 -10.51
N GLU A 79 -9.88 -19.01 -11.31
CA GLU A 79 -8.89 -20.00 -10.90
C GLU A 79 -7.54 -19.34 -10.63
N ALA A 80 -7.12 -18.42 -11.49
CA ALA A 80 -5.89 -17.63 -11.32
C ALA A 80 -5.93 -16.80 -10.02
N GLU A 81 -7.07 -16.18 -9.69
CA GLU A 81 -7.24 -15.43 -8.44
C GLU A 81 -7.16 -16.36 -7.22
N ASN A 82 -7.80 -17.52 -7.28
CA ASN A 82 -7.74 -18.52 -6.20
C ASN A 82 -6.30 -19.02 -5.96
N ILE A 83 -5.54 -19.28 -7.02
CA ILE A 83 -4.13 -19.69 -6.93
C ILE A 83 -3.29 -18.57 -6.30
N LYS A 84 -3.50 -17.32 -6.71
CA LYS A 84 -2.80 -16.16 -6.16
C LYS A 84 -3.04 -15.96 -4.66
N ILE A 85 -4.30 -16.11 -4.20
CA ILE A 85 -4.68 -15.84 -2.82
C ILE A 85 -4.38 -17.01 -1.88
N ASN A 86 -4.73 -18.23 -2.29
CA ASN A 86 -4.82 -19.36 -1.35
C ASN A 86 -3.54 -20.15 -1.20
N ASN A 87 -2.55 -20.02 -2.08
CA ASN A 87 -1.33 -20.87 -2.08
C ASN A 87 -1.61 -22.38 -1.91
N GLN A 88 -2.89 -22.81 -1.89
CA GLN A 88 -3.34 -24.19 -1.69
C GLN A 88 -3.60 -24.81 -3.05
N HIS A 89 -2.89 -25.87 -3.32
CA HIS A 89 -2.73 -26.45 -4.63
C HIS A 89 -3.49 -27.76 -4.72
N GLU A 90 -4.73 -27.71 -5.16
CA GLU A 90 -5.41 -28.89 -5.70
C GLU A 90 -5.11 -29.12 -7.18
N ILE A 91 -4.44 -28.16 -7.84
CA ILE A 91 -4.20 -28.18 -9.28
C ILE A 91 -2.71 -28.32 -9.57
N ASP A 92 -2.38 -29.24 -10.48
CA ASP A 92 -1.02 -29.46 -10.94
C ASP A 92 -0.59 -28.40 -11.96
N TYR A 93 0.02 -27.30 -11.45
CA TYR A 93 0.64 -26.29 -12.31
C TYR A 93 2.11 -26.09 -11.94
N PRO A 94 2.94 -25.62 -12.89
CA PRO A 94 4.36 -25.40 -12.66
C PRO A 94 4.58 -24.24 -11.68
N LYS A 95 4.83 -24.53 -10.39
CA LYS A 95 5.05 -23.53 -9.34
C LYS A 95 6.08 -22.47 -9.74
N LYS A 96 7.19 -22.91 -10.35
CA LYS A 96 8.23 -22.01 -10.82
C LYS A 96 7.71 -21.00 -11.85
N ARG A 97 6.83 -21.45 -12.75
CA ARG A 97 6.23 -20.57 -13.76
C ARG A 97 5.30 -19.53 -13.13
N LEU A 98 4.51 -19.93 -12.14
CA LEU A 98 3.66 -19.03 -11.37
C LEU A 98 4.49 -17.95 -10.66
N GLU A 99 5.56 -18.35 -9.97
CA GLU A 99 6.47 -17.42 -9.29
C GLU A 99 7.11 -16.44 -10.27
N GLU A 100 7.57 -16.90 -11.43
CA GLU A 100 8.14 -16.04 -12.47
C GLU A 100 7.15 -14.98 -12.96
N ILE A 101 5.87 -15.35 -13.15
CA ILE A 101 4.80 -14.43 -13.58
C ILE A 101 4.54 -13.36 -12.51
N ILE A 102 4.39 -13.78 -11.25
CA ILE A 102 4.14 -12.87 -10.13
C ILE A 102 5.32 -11.90 -9.96
N ILE A 103 6.55 -12.39 -9.97
CA ILE A 103 7.77 -11.58 -9.84
C ILE A 103 7.87 -10.58 -10.98
N ALA A 104 7.58 -10.96 -12.21
CA ALA A 104 7.63 -10.06 -13.35
C ALA A 104 6.69 -8.86 -13.16
N ARG A 105 5.41 -9.10 -12.80
CA ARG A 105 4.44 -8.00 -12.59
C ARG A 105 4.77 -7.16 -11.36
N LEU A 106 5.21 -7.76 -10.26
CA LEU A 106 5.67 -6.99 -9.10
C LEU A 106 6.90 -6.13 -9.42
N SER A 107 7.80 -6.61 -10.27
CA SER A 107 8.95 -5.82 -10.74
C SER A 107 8.49 -4.58 -11.50
N ASP A 108 7.50 -4.70 -12.41
CA ASP A 108 6.92 -3.55 -13.11
C ASP A 108 6.35 -2.51 -12.13
N ILE A 109 5.66 -2.98 -11.08
CA ILE A 109 5.13 -2.10 -10.03
C ILE A 109 6.27 -1.37 -9.31
N PHE A 110 7.33 -2.07 -8.91
CA PHE A 110 8.45 -1.45 -8.20
C PHE A 110 9.29 -0.54 -9.11
N ASP A 111 9.37 -0.82 -10.40
CA ASP A 111 10.02 0.07 -11.37
C ASP A 111 9.27 1.40 -11.53
N LEU A 112 7.92 1.39 -11.49
CA LEU A 112 7.11 2.61 -11.47
C LEU A 112 7.37 3.42 -10.19
N ILE A 113 7.40 2.75 -9.03
CA ILE A 113 7.72 3.40 -7.74
C ILE A 113 9.12 4.00 -7.77
N GLU A 114 10.12 3.25 -8.25
CA GLU A 114 11.50 3.72 -8.36
C GLU A 114 11.62 4.93 -9.30
N SER A 115 10.92 4.90 -10.44
CA SER A 115 10.87 6.02 -11.37
C SER A 115 10.29 7.27 -10.73
N HIS A 116 9.26 7.13 -9.90
CA HIS A 116 8.69 8.24 -9.14
C HIS A 116 9.67 8.77 -8.09
N LEU A 117 10.31 7.90 -7.32
CA LEU A 117 11.32 8.29 -6.32
C LEU A 117 12.52 8.98 -6.96
N LYS A 118 12.94 8.56 -8.18
CA LYS A 118 13.99 9.25 -8.96
C LYS A 118 13.58 10.66 -9.36
N LYS A 119 12.33 10.86 -9.82
CA LYS A 119 11.80 12.21 -10.16
C LYS A 119 11.81 13.14 -8.95
N LEU A 120 11.57 12.60 -7.76
CA LEU A 120 11.63 13.34 -6.50
C LEU A 120 13.06 13.56 -5.97
N GLY A 121 14.06 12.92 -6.55
CA GLY A 121 15.43 12.89 -6.04
C GLY A 121 15.56 12.12 -4.71
N ARG A 122 14.74 11.10 -4.50
CA ARG A 122 14.67 10.31 -3.25
C ARG A 122 14.97 8.82 -3.44
N SER A 123 15.37 8.41 -4.64
CA SER A 123 15.80 7.04 -4.92
C SER A 123 16.94 6.62 -3.99
N GLY A 124 16.75 5.53 -3.24
CA GLY A 124 17.71 5.02 -2.26
C GLY A 124 17.96 5.92 -1.04
N LEU A 125 17.23 7.03 -0.87
CA LEU A 125 17.51 8.08 0.12
C LEU A 125 16.45 8.20 1.23
N LEU A 126 15.62 7.18 1.43
CA LEU A 126 14.61 7.14 2.48
C LEU A 126 15.05 6.18 3.59
N PRO A 127 15.57 6.67 4.72
CA PRO A 127 16.17 5.82 5.77
C PRO A 127 15.19 4.82 6.40
N ALA A 128 13.91 5.19 6.55
CA ALA A 128 12.89 4.26 7.05
C ALA A 128 12.31 3.35 5.95
N GLY A 129 12.75 3.50 4.70
CA GLY A 129 12.49 2.61 3.60
C GLY A 129 11.09 2.67 3.02
N ILE A 130 10.68 1.54 2.42
CA ILE A 130 9.34 1.34 1.90
C ILE A 130 8.53 0.46 2.85
N ILE A 131 7.32 0.91 3.14
CA ILE A 131 6.32 0.15 3.89
C ILE A 131 5.22 -0.25 2.91
N LEU A 132 4.98 -1.56 2.77
CA LEU A 132 4.01 -2.14 1.86
C LEU A 132 2.71 -2.43 2.59
N THR A 133 1.58 -2.14 1.96
CA THR A 133 0.24 -2.41 2.49
C THR A 133 -0.73 -2.71 1.35
N GLY A 134 -1.97 -3.06 1.67
CA GLY A 134 -2.98 -3.46 0.69
C GLY A 134 -3.03 -4.98 0.48
N GLY A 135 -4.06 -5.46 -0.20
CA GLY A 135 -4.31 -6.89 -0.36
C GLY A 135 -3.18 -7.66 -1.05
N THR A 136 -2.49 -7.02 -2.01
CA THR A 136 -1.37 -7.64 -2.74
C THR A 136 -0.10 -7.77 -1.89
N SER A 137 0.01 -7.04 -0.77
CA SER A 137 1.19 -7.11 0.11
C SER A 137 1.37 -8.45 0.81
N GLY A 138 0.38 -9.36 0.72
CA GLY A 138 0.47 -10.73 1.24
C GLY A 138 1.34 -11.70 0.44
N VAL A 139 1.85 -11.29 -0.75
CA VAL A 139 2.76 -12.13 -1.55
C VAL A 139 4.09 -12.30 -0.83
N SER A 140 4.51 -13.55 -0.61
CA SER A 140 5.66 -13.91 0.26
C SER A 140 7.00 -13.29 -0.16
N THR A 141 7.21 -13.07 -1.45
CA THR A 141 8.47 -12.55 -2.02
C THR A 141 8.50 -11.03 -2.16
N ILE A 142 7.42 -10.33 -1.78
CA ILE A 142 7.24 -8.91 -2.08
C ILE A 142 8.27 -8.00 -1.38
N GLU A 143 8.62 -8.32 -0.13
CA GLU A 143 9.60 -7.53 0.65
C GLU A 143 11.00 -7.61 0.04
N ASP A 144 11.43 -8.82 -0.31
CA ASP A 144 12.76 -9.05 -0.88
C ASP A 144 12.89 -8.41 -2.26
N LEU A 145 11.83 -8.52 -3.08
CA LEU A 145 11.81 -7.90 -4.41
C LEU A 145 11.82 -6.37 -4.33
N ALA A 146 11.00 -5.78 -3.44
CA ALA A 146 11.00 -4.34 -3.20
C ALA A 146 12.38 -3.85 -2.73
N LYS A 147 13.02 -4.58 -1.82
CA LYS A 147 14.36 -4.25 -1.31
C LYS A 147 15.41 -4.32 -2.43
N ALA A 148 15.36 -5.33 -3.27
CA ALA A 148 16.30 -5.49 -4.38
C ALA A 148 16.17 -4.38 -5.43
N THR A 149 14.93 -4.04 -5.82
CA THR A 149 14.65 -3.06 -6.87
C THR A 149 14.88 -1.63 -6.40
N LEU A 150 14.35 -1.26 -5.23
CA LEU A 150 14.37 0.12 -4.71
C LEU A 150 15.65 0.46 -3.94
N LYS A 151 16.44 -0.55 -3.56
CA LYS A 151 17.61 -0.40 -2.69
C LYS A 151 17.29 0.31 -1.37
N LEU A 152 16.08 0.11 -0.87
CA LEU A 152 15.56 0.64 0.38
C LEU A 152 15.25 -0.51 1.36
N PRO A 153 15.34 -0.30 2.68
CA PRO A 153 14.72 -1.21 3.63
C PRO A 153 13.25 -1.42 3.28
N SER A 154 12.79 -2.66 3.25
CA SER A 154 11.42 -3.00 2.86
C SER A 154 10.74 -3.85 3.92
N LYS A 155 9.47 -3.58 4.20
CA LYS A 155 8.65 -4.40 5.08
C LYS A 155 7.17 -4.24 4.79
N VAL A 156 6.41 -5.30 5.04
CA VAL A 156 4.94 -5.23 5.08
C VAL A 156 4.52 -4.52 6.37
N GLY A 157 3.64 -3.53 6.23
CA GLY A 157 3.09 -2.79 7.35
C GLY A 157 2.13 -3.66 8.17
N SER A 158 2.18 -3.51 9.48
CA SER A 158 1.22 -4.10 10.41
C SER A 158 0.47 -2.99 11.12
N MET A 159 -0.85 -3.18 11.31
CA MET A 159 -1.65 -2.26 12.10
C MET A 159 -1.51 -2.61 13.58
N ASN A 160 -1.11 -1.62 14.39
CA ASN A 160 -1.02 -1.76 15.83
C ASN A 160 -2.24 -1.12 16.48
N PHE A 161 -3.09 -1.92 17.11
CA PHE A 161 -4.21 -1.41 17.91
C PHE A 161 -3.85 -1.48 19.38
N VAL A 162 -3.94 -0.33 20.04
CA VAL A 162 -3.98 -0.29 21.50
C VAL A 162 -5.45 -0.40 21.91
N THR A 163 -5.94 -1.60 22.08
CA THR A 163 -7.22 -1.81 22.78
C THR A 163 -6.93 -1.95 24.27
N ASN A 164 -7.84 -1.45 25.12
CA ASN A 164 -7.75 -1.54 26.58
C ASN A 164 -7.61 -2.97 27.14
N MET A 165 -7.63 -3.99 26.30
CA MET A 165 -7.58 -5.40 26.71
C MET A 165 -6.38 -6.21 26.26
N LYS A 166 -5.67 -5.85 25.19
CA LYS A 166 -4.40 -6.49 24.73
C LYS A 166 -3.89 -5.74 23.51
N ASN A 167 -2.55 -5.65 23.36
CA ASN A 167 -1.95 -5.26 22.08
C ASN A 167 -2.35 -6.27 21.00
N CYS A 168 -3.31 -5.93 20.17
CA CYS A 168 -3.72 -6.74 19.06
C CYS A 168 -3.05 -6.22 17.79
N GLN A 169 -2.19 -7.02 17.17
CA GLN A 169 -1.65 -6.73 15.84
C GLN A 169 -2.55 -7.40 14.82
N ILE A 170 -3.21 -6.59 13.98
CA ILE A 170 -3.88 -7.11 12.80
C ILE A 170 -2.86 -7.12 11.67
N LYS A 171 -2.48 -8.31 11.21
CA LYS A 171 -1.55 -8.48 10.09
C LYS A 171 -2.18 -8.16 8.73
N ASP A 172 -3.50 -8.17 8.65
CA ASP A 172 -4.21 -7.85 7.41
C ASP A 172 -4.20 -6.36 7.16
N SER A 173 -3.27 -5.93 6.30
CA SER A 173 -3.07 -4.55 5.92
C SER A 173 -4.06 -4.05 4.85
N SER A 174 -4.97 -4.89 4.34
CA SER A 174 -5.97 -4.50 3.34
C SER A 174 -6.95 -3.44 3.87
N TRP A 175 -7.17 -3.42 5.18
CA TRP A 175 -8.04 -2.45 5.87
C TRP A 175 -7.36 -1.14 6.28
N SER A 176 -6.10 -0.93 5.92
CA SER A 176 -5.28 0.21 6.38
C SER A 176 -5.93 1.57 6.13
N VAL A 177 -6.56 1.76 4.97
CA VAL A 177 -7.25 3.02 4.61
C VAL A 177 -8.48 3.24 5.46
N ALA A 178 -9.33 2.22 5.62
CA ALA A 178 -10.56 2.32 6.42
C ALA A 178 -10.26 2.64 7.89
N TYR A 179 -9.26 1.99 8.47
CA TYR A 179 -8.81 2.29 9.83
C TYR A 179 -8.20 3.69 9.95
N GLY A 180 -7.40 4.10 8.97
CA GLY A 180 -6.85 5.45 8.95
C GLY A 180 -7.92 6.53 8.90
N LEU A 181 -8.98 6.34 8.11
CA LEU A 181 -10.15 7.22 8.09
C LEU A 181 -10.88 7.23 9.44
N GLY A 182 -11.03 6.07 10.08
CA GLY A 182 -11.61 5.96 11.41
C GLY A 182 -10.80 6.72 12.47
N ILE A 183 -9.47 6.58 12.47
CA ILE A 183 -8.57 7.33 13.36
C ILE A 183 -8.73 8.83 13.13
N TRP A 184 -8.75 9.27 11.86
CA TRP A 184 -8.91 10.68 11.51
C TRP A 184 -10.25 11.24 11.96
N GLY A 185 -11.35 10.52 11.70
CA GLY A 185 -12.69 10.95 12.11
C GLY A 185 -12.87 11.06 13.64
N LEU A 186 -12.23 10.16 14.41
CA LEU A 186 -12.26 10.16 15.87
C LEU A 186 -11.38 11.24 16.50
N SER A 187 -10.31 11.67 15.82
CA SER A 187 -9.41 12.73 16.33
C SER A 187 -9.95 14.14 16.15
N ASN A 188 -11.20 14.31 15.68
CA ASN A 188 -11.83 15.61 15.38
C ASN A 188 -10.98 16.55 14.52
N GLY A 189 -9.98 16.01 13.81
CA GLY A 189 -9.07 16.79 12.95
C GLY A 189 -8.04 17.63 13.70
N GLU A 190 -7.99 17.62 15.03
CA GLU A 190 -7.14 18.51 15.82
C GLU A 190 -5.68 18.05 15.95
N ASP A 191 -5.38 16.75 15.79
CA ASP A 191 -4.04 16.19 15.99
C ASP A 191 -3.40 15.59 14.71
N VAL A 192 -3.97 15.83 13.53
CA VAL A 192 -3.36 15.35 12.29
C VAL A 192 -2.34 16.39 11.82
N PRO A 193 -1.06 16.05 11.66
CA PRO A 193 0.00 17.00 11.30
C PRO A 193 -0.12 17.58 9.88
N PHE A 194 -1.32 17.53 9.29
CA PHE A 194 -1.63 18.02 7.95
C PHE A 194 -2.48 19.29 7.93
N ASN A 195 -2.63 20.01 9.05
CA ASN A 195 -3.30 21.32 9.08
C ASN A 195 -2.45 22.37 8.37
N GLY A 196 -2.27 22.24 7.04
CA GLY A 196 -2.04 23.35 6.15
C GLY A 196 -3.39 24.06 5.98
N SER A 197 -3.55 25.22 6.58
CA SER A 197 -4.70 26.08 6.33
C SER A 197 -4.80 26.37 4.84
N VAL A 198 -5.68 25.66 4.15
CA VAL A 198 -6.12 26.05 2.82
C VAL A 198 -7.02 27.25 3.02
N ASN A 199 -6.45 28.46 2.95
CA ASN A 199 -7.22 29.68 2.80
C ASN A 199 -8.01 29.56 1.49
N SER A 200 -9.29 29.22 1.57
CA SER A 200 -10.22 29.39 0.46
C SER A 200 -10.31 30.88 0.14
N PRO A 201 -10.02 31.31 -1.09
CA PRO A 201 -10.37 32.67 -1.51
C PRO A 201 -11.90 32.74 -1.57
N ARG A 202 -12.46 33.79 -0.96
CA ARG A 202 -13.86 34.20 -1.09
C ARG A 202 -14.18 34.64 -2.50
#